data_badebb30bd53b15ae8b9da60ca2b51a8
#
_entry.id   badebb30bd53b15ae8b9da60ca2b51a8
#
_cell.length_a   1.000
_cell.length_b   1.000
_cell.length_c   1.000
_cell.angle_alpha   90.00
_cell.angle_beta   90.00
_cell.angle_gamma   90.00
#
_symmetry.space_group_name_H-M   'P 1'
#
loop_
_entity.id
_entity.type
_entity.pdbx_description
1 polymer ?
#
loop_
_entity_poly.entity_id
_entity_poly.type
_entity_poly.pdbx_seq_one_letter_code
_entity_poly.pdbx_strand_id
1 'polypeptide(L)'
;MAAGISIVVRKQMRLAATLLGVMLFLFVLLIHVPSLVHSIVQKPGDVSVLWSFNGTGGVNNALKDVALSLSALILAAAHAKEQRNSRQPDAIAGALFAVVMVLFGIEHFFYTGYTPGIPSWSLVSFWMPWRLFWGYFTGAFLLCGGVMILIRKRERGAAMALGVMILAVAALTYVFRLRANDGNLGELINTLKDFGVAGGAFILAGILPFEQRSVVATQPFDEAVVRIEEKTTADPLRG
;
A
#
# COMPACT_ATOMS: atom_id res chain seq x y z
N MET A 1 -19.74 4.21 10.51
CA MET A 1 -19.32 4.38 11.92
C MET A 1 -19.29 3.07 12.70
N ALA A 2 -20.34 2.25 12.72
CA ALA A 2 -20.37 0.99 13.49
C ALA A 2 -19.19 0.04 13.22
N ALA A 3 -18.83 -0.20 11.94
CA ALA A 3 -17.71 -1.04 11.56
C ALA A 3 -16.37 -0.50 12.11
N GLY A 4 -16.13 0.81 12.03
CA GLY A 4 -14.92 1.44 12.57
C GLY A 4 -14.82 1.27 14.09
N ILE A 5 -15.92 1.46 14.82
CA ILE A 5 -15.96 1.27 16.27
C ILE A 5 -15.70 -0.20 16.61
N SER A 6 -16.32 -1.15 15.91
CA SER A 6 -16.09 -2.59 16.12
C SER A 6 -14.64 -3.00 15.89
N ILE A 7 -13.95 -2.40 14.90
CA ILE A 7 -12.53 -2.64 14.64
C ILE A 7 -11.68 -2.10 15.78
N VAL A 8 -11.91 -0.86 16.23
CA VAL A 8 -11.16 -0.23 17.32
C VAL A 8 -11.34 -0.98 18.65
N VAL A 9 -12.58 -1.39 18.97
CA VAL A 9 -12.91 -2.13 20.19
C VAL A 9 -12.52 -3.62 20.09
N ARG A 10 -12.01 -4.07 18.94
CA ARG A 10 -11.67 -5.47 18.63
C ARG A 10 -12.83 -6.46 18.79
N LYS A 11 -14.06 -5.97 18.87
CA LYS A 11 -15.25 -6.81 18.95
C LYS A 11 -15.73 -7.13 17.53
N GLN A 12 -15.74 -8.41 17.16
CA GLN A 12 -16.10 -8.87 15.81
C GLN A 12 -15.25 -8.23 14.68
N MET A 13 -13.98 -7.95 14.96
CA MET A 13 -13.07 -7.24 14.04
C MET A 13 -13.05 -7.87 12.64
N ARG A 14 -12.98 -9.20 12.54
CA ARG A 14 -12.99 -9.91 11.27
C ARG A 14 -14.25 -9.63 10.45
N LEU A 15 -15.44 -9.77 11.08
CA LEU A 15 -16.71 -9.52 10.40
C LEU A 15 -16.82 -8.07 9.97
N ALA A 16 -16.50 -7.13 10.86
CA ALA A 16 -16.55 -5.70 10.57
C ALA A 16 -15.61 -5.31 9.43
N ALA A 17 -14.38 -5.80 9.43
CA ALA A 17 -13.40 -5.53 8.37
C ALA A 17 -13.82 -6.18 7.04
N THR A 18 -14.34 -7.41 7.05
CA THR A 18 -14.85 -8.06 5.83
C THR A 18 -16.04 -7.29 5.25
N LEU A 19 -17.03 -6.93 6.07
CA LEU A 19 -18.19 -6.17 5.61
C LEU A 19 -17.79 -4.79 5.08
N LEU A 20 -16.86 -4.12 5.74
CA LEU A 20 -16.33 -2.83 5.27
C LEU A 20 -15.64 -2.99 3.91
N GLY A 21 -14.77 -3.98 3.76
CA GLY A 21 -14.09 -4.25 2.50
C GLY A 21 -15.06 -4.57 1.37
N VAL A 22 -16.02 -5.46 1.61
CA VAL A 22 -17.06 -5.81 0.64
C VAL A 22 -17.92 -4.59 0.29
N MET A 23 -18.31 -3.79 1.26
CA MET A 23 -19.09 -2.56 1.04
C MET A 23 -18.33 -1.59 0.13
N LEU A 24 -17.05 -1.32 0.42
CA LEU A 24 -16.24 -0.43 -0.41
C LEU A 24 -16.05 -0.98 -1.83
N PHE A 25 -15.88 -2.29 -1.97
CA PHE A 25 -15.79 -2.93 -3.28
C PHE A 25 -17.09 -2.82 -4.06
N LEU A 26 -18.24 -2.98 -3.41
CA LEU A 26 -19.54 -2.76 -4.03
C LEU A 26 -19.74 -1.30 -4.45
N PHE A 27 -19.23 -0.34 -3.69
CA PHE A 27 -19.22 1.07 -4.11
C PHE A 27 -18.47 1.25 -5.43
N VAL A 28 -17.31 0.60 -5.58
CA VAL A 28 -16.57 0.64 -6.85
C VAL A 28 -17.44 0.08 -7.99
N LEU A 29 -18.04 -1.09 -7.81
CA LEU A 29 -18.82 -1.74 -8.85
C LEU A 29 -20.12 -1.01 -9.20
N LEU A 30 -20.83 -0.49 -8.21
CA LEU A 30 -22.18 0.07 -8.39
C LEU A 30 -22.18 1.58 -8.71
N ILE A 31 -21.14 2.29 -8.32
CA ILE A 31 -21.06 3.75 -8.50
C ILE A 31 -19.96 4.11 -9.48
N HIS A 32 -18.70 3.67 -9.21
CA HIS A 32 -17.57 4.10 -10.03
C HIS A 32 -17.55 3.46 -11.41
N VAL A 33 -17.84 2.17 -11.54
CA VAL A 33 -17.84 1.48 -12.84
C VAL A 33 -18.94 2.05 -13.77
N PRO A 34 -20.22 2.18 -13.34
CA PRO A 34 -21.24 2.79 -14.21
C PRO A 34 -20.93 4.23 -14.57
N SER A 35 -20.42 5.04 -13.63
CA SER A 35 -20.05 6.43 -13.88
C SER A 35 -18.90 6.52 -14.89
N LEU A 36 -17.91 5.64 -14.79
CA LEU A 36 -16.80 5.55 -15.74
C LEU A 36 -17.28 5.15 -17.14
N VAL A 37 -18.10 4.09 -17.22
CA VAL A 37 -18.71 3.65 -18.50
C VAL A 37 -19.52 4.78 -19.13
N HIS A 38 -20.36 5.47 -18.34
CA HIS A 38 -21.12 6.61 -18.82
C HIS A 38 -20.20 7.70 -19.38
N SER A 39 -19.13 8.03 -18.68
CA SER A 39 -18.18 9.06 -19.12
C SER A 39 -17.46 8.68 -20.42
N ILE A 40 -17.06 7.42 -20.59
CA ILE A 40 -16.44 6.91 -21.83
C ILE A 40 -17.42 6.97 -22.99
N VAL A 41 -18.68 6.60 -22.76
CA VAL A 41 -19.73 6.62 -23.81
C VAL A 41 -20.05 8.04 -24.25
N GLN A 42 -20.04 9.00 -23.32
CA GLN A 42 -20.31 10.42 -23.62
C GLN A 42 -19.18 11.09 -24.42
N LYS A 43 -17.94 10.64 -24.23
CA LYS A 43 -16.76 11.22 -24.89
C LYS A 43 -15.86 10.11 -25.45
N PRO A 44 -16.27 9.43 -26.50
CA PRO A 44 -15.50 8.34 -27.08
C PRO A 44 -14.16 8.86 -27.61
N GLY A 45 -13.07 8.18 -27.21
CA GLY A 45 -11.70 8.52 -27.61
C GLY A 45 -11.00 9.58 -26.74
N ASP A 46 -11.68 10.22 -25.81
CA ASP A 46 -11.07 11.16 -24.87
C ASP A 46 -10.57 10.44 -23.62
N VAL A 47 -9.30 10.04 -23.62
CA VAL A 47 -8.66 9.39 -22.47
C VAL A 47 -8.59 10.27 -21.21
N SER A 48 -8.77 11.60 -21.34
CA SER A 48 -8.78 12.50 -20.18
C SER A 48 -9.97 12.24 -19.26
N VAL A 49 -11.04 11.67 -19.80
CA VAL A 49 -12.23 11.26 -19.05
C VAL A 49 -11.91 10.20 -17.99
N LEU A 50 -10.97 9.32 -18.26
CA LEU A 50 -10.54 8.27 -17.31
C LEU A 50 -9.91 8.88 -16.05
N TRP A 51 -9.24 10.02 -16.19
CA TRP A 51 -8.48 10.71 -15.15
C TRP A 51 -9.15 11.99 -14.67
N SER A 52 -10.36 12.28 -15.16
CA SER A 52 -11.11 13.48 -14.80
C SER A 52 -11.49 13.50 -13.31
N PHE A 53 -11.23 14.66 -12.70
CA PHE A 53 -11.47 14.90 -11.27
C PHE A 53 -12.86 15.39 -10.93
N ASN A 54 -13.59 15.84 -11.93
CA ASN A 54 -14.86 16.49 -11.74
C ASN A 54 -15.97 15.45 -11.56
N GLY A 55 -16.17 15.03 -10.32
CA GLY A 55 -17.28 14.16 -9.94
C GLY A 55 -16.88 12.80 -9.34
N THR A 56 -17.87 11.97 -9.08
CA THR A 56 -17.74 10.64 -8.46
C THR A 56 -17.13 9.57 -9.38
N GLY A 57 -16.84 9.91 -10.66
CA GLY A 57 -16.61 8.97 -11.74
C GLY A 57 -15.15 8.75 -12.19
N GLY A 58 -14.20 9.42 -11.61
CA GLY A 58 -12.80 9.26 -12.02
C GLY A 58 -12.20 7.92 -11.57
N VAL A 59 -11.33 7.35 -12.43
CA VAL A 59 -10.55 6.12 -12.12
C VAL A 59 -9.82 6.25 -10.78
N ASN A 60 -9.32 7.45 -10.46
CA ASN A 60 -8.65 7.73 -9.19
C ASN A 60 -9.48 7.43 -7.96
N ASN A 61 -10.73 7.89 -7.93
CA ASN A 61 -11.62 7.61 -6.80
C ASN A 61 -11.93 6.12 -6.69
N ALA A 62 -12.14 5.46 -7.83
CA ALA A 62 -12.32 4.01 -7.87
C ALA A 62 -11.08 3.27 -7.32
N LEU A 63 -9.87 3.65 -7.76
CA LEU A 63 -8.63 3.05 -7.27
C LEU A 63 -8.40 3.30 -5.78
N LYS A 64 -8.73 4.50 -5.26
CA LYS A 64 -8.68 4.77 -3.81
C LYS A 64 -9.62 3.87 -3.02
N ASP A 65 -10.84 3.70 -3.50
CA ASP A 65 -11.81 2.83 -2.84
C ASP A 65 -11.45 1.35 -2.96
N VAL A 66 -10.82 0.92 -4.07
CA VAL A 66 -10.20 -0.40 -4.19
C VAL A 66 -9.06 -0.57 -3.16
N ALA A 67 -8.16 0.40 -3.03
CA ALA A 67 -7.06 0.33 -2.06
C ALA A 67 -7.58 0.22 -0.62
N LEU A 68 -8.61 0.99 -0.27
CA LEU A 68 -9.26 0.93 1.04
C LEU A 68 -10.00 -0.39 1.27
N SER A 69 -10.70 -0.90 0.26
CA SER A 69 -11.34 -2.22 0.29
C SER A 69 -10.30 -3.32 0.56
N LEU A 70 -9.20 -3.32 -0.20
CA LEU A 70 -8.10 -4.26 -0.01
C LEU A 70 -7.46 -4.13 1.37
N SER A 71 -7.28 -2.91 1.89
CA SER A 71 -6.79 -2.66 3.25
C SER A 71 -7.68 -3.30 4.31
N ALA A 72 -9.00 -3.17 4.17
CA ALA A 72 -9.97 -3.78 5.07
C ALA A 72 -9.96 -5.33 4.96
N LEU A 73 -9.86 -5.87 3.75
CA LEU A 73 -9.77 -7.32 3.53
C LEU A 73 -8.46 -7.90 4.04
N ILE A 74 -7.34 -7.19 3.90
CA ILE A 74 -6.03 -7.56 4.49
C ILE A 74 -6.16 -7.62 6.02
N LEU A 75 -6.83 -6.64 6.65
CA LEU A 75 -7.09 -6.64 8.09
C LEU A 75 -7.94 -7.85 8.51
N ALA A 76 -8.99 -8.17 7.77
CA ALA A 76 -9.84 -9.33 8.04
C ALA A 76 -9.05 -10.65 7.92
N ALA A 77 -8.19 -10.76 6.90
CA ALA A 77 -7.33 -11.91 6.68
C ALA A 77 -6.24 -12.04 7.77
N ALA A 78 -5.63 -10.92 8.17
CA ALA A 78 -4.66 -10.88 9.26
C ALA A 78 -5.21 -11.46 10.56
N HIS A 79 -6.44 -11.05 10.91
CA HIS A 79 -7.12 -11.55 12.10
C HIS A 79 -7.55 -13.03 11.97
N ALA A 80 -7.90 -13.49 10.77
CA ALA A 80 -8.21 -14.89 10.52
C ALA A 80 -6.98 -15.79 10.63
N LYS A 81 -5.78 -15.28 10.26
CA LYS A 81 -4.51 -15.99 10.36
C LYS A 81 -4.08 -16.22 11.79
N GLU A 82 -4.32 -15.26 12.67
CA GLU A 82 -4.08 -15.41 14.12
C GLU A 82 -4.84 -16.61 14.70
N GLN A 83 -6.02 -16.94 14.11
CA GLN A 83 -6.86 -18.06 14.50
C GLN A 83 -6.58 -19.37 13.74
N ARG A 84 -5.96 -19.32 12.57
CA ARG A 84 -5.87 -20.44 11.63
C ARG A 84 -4.54 -20.45 10.88
N ASN A 85 -3.53 -21.00 11.27
CA ASN A 85 -2.18 -21.18 10.67
C ASN A 85 -2.07 -21.24 9.10
N SER A 86 -2.88 -20.48 8.35
CA SER A 86 -3.03 -20.50 6.90
C SER A 86 -2.43 -19.25 6.23
N ARG A 87 -1.53 -19.45 5.24
CA ARG A 87 -0.70 -18.39 4.60
C ARG A 87 -1.24 -17.79 3.28
N GLN A 88 -2.34 -18.29 2.69
CA GLN A 88 -2.63 -18.01 1.28
C GLN A 88 -3.50 -16.79 0.93
N PRO A 89 -4.57 -16.40 1.64
CA PRO A 89 -5.42 -15.28 1.21
C PRO A 89 -4.71 -13.91 1.28
N ASP A 90 -3.70 -13.79 2.11
CA ASP A 90 -2.96 -12.54 2.32
C ASP A 90 -2.13 -12.13 1.09
N ALA A 91 -1.64 -13.10 0.32
CA ALA A 91 -0.75 -12.86 -0.81
C ALA A 91 -1.47 -12.18 -1.99
N ILE A 92 -2.73 -12.56 -2.26
CA ILE A 92 -3.51 -11.99 -3.38
C ILE A 92 -3.92 -10.55 -3.06
N ALA A 93 -4.49 -10.32 -1.87
CA ALA A 93 -4.89 -8.97 -1.46
C ALA A 93 -3.69 -8.02 -1.39
N GLY A 94 -2.56 -8.50 -0.87
CA GLY A 94 -1.30 -7.74 -0.84
C GLY A 94 -0.75 -7.43 -2.23
N ALA A 95 -0.81 -8.39 -3.16
CA ALA A 95 -0.39 -8.17 -4.54
C ALA A 95 -1.30 -7.17 -5.27
N LEU A 96 -2.62 -7.27 -5.09
CA LEU A 96 -3.56 -6.31 -5.66
C LEU A 96 -3.35 -4.91 -5.07
N PHE A 97 -3.13 -4.80 -3.76
CA PHE A 97 -2.77 -3.53 -3.12
C PHE A 97 -1.50 -2.93 -3.73
N ALA A 98 -0.47 -3.75 -3.93
CA ALA A 98 0.78 -3.31 -4.55
C ALA A 98 0.59 -2.86 -6.00
N VAL A 99 -0.26 -3.54 -6.79
CA VAL A 99 -0.64 -3.08 -8.15
C VAL A 99 -1.26 -1.69 -8.10
N VAL A 100 -2.17 -1.43 -7.16
CA VAL A 100 -2.78 -0.11 -7.01
C VAL A 100 -1.73 0.94 -6.65
N MET A 101 -0.75 0.62 -5.79
CA MET A 101 0.37 1.54 -5.48
C MET A 101 1.23 1.84 -6.71
N VAL A 102 1.51 0.83 -7.56
CA VAL A 102 2.21 1.03 -8.83
C VAL A 102 1.43 1.98 -9.76
N LEU A 103 0.12 1.79 -9.88
CA LEU A 103 -0.73 2.65 -10.71
C LEU A 103 -0.70 4.11 -10.22
N PHE A 104 -0.81 4.34 -8.91
CA PHE A 104 -0.66 5.68 -8.35
C PHE A 104 0.76 6.24 -8.53
N GLY A 105 1.78 5.40 -8.45
CA GLY A 105 3.16 5.81 -8.76
C GLY A 105 3.28 6.33 -10.19
N ILE A 106 2.74 5.60 -11.15
CA ILE A 106 2.72 5.99 -12.57
C ILE A 106 1.95 7.30 -12.76
N GLU A 107 0.83 7.48 -12.08
CA GLU A 107 0.02 8.69 -12.15
C GLU A 107 0.82 9.96 -11.78
N HIS A 108 1.69 9.89 -10.78
CA HIS A 108 2.51 11.02 -10.36
C HIS A 108 3.47 11.50 -11.45
N PHE A 109 3.83 10.67 -12.42
CA PHE A 109 4.65 11.07 -13.56
C PHE A 109 3.85 11.77 -14.65
N PHE A 110 2.55 11.45 -14.79
CA PHE A 110 1.67 12.12 -15.76
C PHE A 110 1.13 13.46 -15.23
N TYR A 111 0.92 13.58 -13.92
CA TYR A 111 0.33 14.75 -13.28
C TYR A 111 1.30 15.43 -12.32
N THR A 112 2.37 16.01 -12.86
CA THR A 112 3.47 16.59 -12.08
C THR A 112 3.11 17.82 -11.25
N GLY A 113 2.03 18.51 -11.62
CA GLY A 113 1.59 19.73 -10.94
C GLY A 113 0.51 19.55 -9.90
N TYR A 114 -0.26 18.49 -10.03
CA TYR A 114 -1.42 18.19 -9.21
C TYR A 114 -1.72 16.70 -9.31
N THR A 115 -1.46 15.96 -8.28
CA THR A 115 -1.77 14.55 -8.23
C THR A 115 -2.98 14.29 -7.34
N PRO A 116 -4.02 13.74 -7.90
CA PRO A 116 -5.25 13.41 -7.19
C PRO A 116 -5.26 12.02 -6.60
N GLY A 117 -4.29 11.21 -6.98
CA GLY A 117 -4.10 9.86 -6.50
C GLY A 117 -3.72 9.76 -5.03
N ILE A 118 -2.92 8.79 -4.66
CA ILE A 118 -2.41 8.60 -3.31
C ILE A 118 -0.89 8.79 -3.34
N PRO A 119 -0.34 9.64 -2.49
CA PRO A 119 -0.99 10.69 -1.71
C PRO A 119 -1.46 11.86 -2.58
N SER A 120 -2.56 12.49 -2.19
CA SER A 120 -3.13 13.61 -2.91
C SER A 120 -2.34 14.90 -2.65
N TRP A 121 -1.84 15.54 -3.71
CA TRP A 121 -1.07 16.78 -3.65
C TRP A 121 -1.88 18.03 -4.01
N SER A 122 -3.19 18.01 -3.81
CA SER A 122 -4.08 19.05 -4.29
C SER A 122 -3.85 20.46 -3.71
N LEU A 123 -3.36 20.54 -2.49
CA LEU A 123 -3.22 21.82 -1.77
C LEU A 123 -1.79 22.30 -1.57
N VAL A 124 -0.83 21.46 -1.76
CA VAL A 124 0.60 21.82 -1.57
C VAL A 124 1.10 22.74 -2.67
N SER A 125 0.19 23.20 -3.52
CA SER A 125 0.49 23.72 -4.84
C SER A 125 1.26 25.03 -4.90
N PHE A 126 1.01 25.97 -4.01
CA PHE A 126 1.41 27.35 -4.28
C PHE A 126 2.69 27.81 -3.62
N TRP A 127 3.11 27.21 -2.56
CA TRP A 127 4.23 27.69 -1.75
C TRP A 127 5.29 26.62 -1.43
N MET A 128 5.05 25.33 -1.78
CA MET A 128 6.03 24.29 -1.56
C MET A 128 7.19 24.43 -2.57
N PRO A 129 8.43 24.70 -2.10
CA PRO A 129 9.58 24.74 -2.98
C PRO A 129 9.77 23.36 -3.63
N TRP A 130 10.19 23.36 -4.91
CA TRP A 130 10.49 22.16 -5.67
C TRP A 130 9.31 21.18 -5.81
N ARG A 131 8.14 21.69 -6.04
CA ARG A 131 6.89 20.91 -6.18
C ARG A 131 7.01 19.72 -7.14
N LEU A 132 7.63 19.93 -8.30
CA LEU A 132 7.85 18.87 -9.27
C LEU A 132 8.74 17.75 -8.73
N PHE A 133 9.79 18.10 -7.98
CA PHE A 133 10.65 17.12 -7.34
C PHE A 133 9.85 16.22 -6.37
N TRP A 134 9.02 16.81 -5.54
CA TRP A 134 8.21 16.04 -4.59
C TRP A 134 7.19 15.14 -5.27
N GLY A 135 6.58 15.60 -6.38
CA GLY A 135 5.69 14.77 -7.20
C GLY A 135 6.41 13.54 -7.76
N TYR A 136 7.54 13.76 -8.43
CA TYR A 136 8.36 12.67 -8.98
C TYR A 136 8.93 11.75 -7.90
N PHE A 137 9.41 12.31 -6.80
CA PHE A 137 9.92 11.54 -5.67
C PHE A 137 8.85 10.60 -5.10
N THR A 138 7.65 11.12 -4.86
CA THR A 138 6.52 10.33 -4.37
C THR A 138 6.13 9.25 -5.38
N GLY A 139 6.04 9.60 -6.67
CA GLY A 139 5.74 8.66 -7.74
C GLY A 139 6.76 7.52 -7.82
N ALA A 140 8.05 7.85 -7.81
CA ALA A 140 9.12 6.85 -7.82
C ALA A 140 9.07 5.96 -6.57
N PHE A 141 8.77 6.54 -5.41
CA PHE A 141 8.68 5.81 -4.15
C PHE A 141 7.50 4.82 -4.14
N LEU A 142 6.32 5.23 -4.60
CA LEU A 142 5.14 4.39 -4.74
C LEU A 142 5.39 3.24 -5.73
N LEU A 143 5.97 3.56 -6.88
CA LEU A 143 6.29 2.59 -7.93
C LEU A 143 7.30 1.56 -7.44
N CYS A 144 8.43 2.00 -6.87
CA CYS A 144 9.45 1.10 -6.34
C CYS A 144 8.91 0.24 -5.19
N GLY A 145 8.17 0.84 -4.25
CA GLY A 145 7.59 0.11 -3.13
C GLY A 145 6.56 -0.94 -3.57
N GLY A 146 5.68 -0.57 -4.50
CA GLY A 146 4.71 -1.50 -5.08
C GLY A 146 5.38 -2.66 -5.82
N VAL A 147 6.37 -2.37 -6.68
CA VAL A 147 7.13 -3.40 -7.39
C VAL A 147 7.87 -4.32 -6.41
N MET A 148 8.50 -3.78 -5.36
CA MET A 148 9.20 -4.61 -4.36
C MET A 148 8.25 -5.57 -3.64
N ILE A 149 7.02 -5.17 -3.37
CA ILE A 149 6.00 -6.06 -2.79
C ILE A 149 5.61 -7.14 -3.81
N LEU A 150 5.41 -6.78 -5.09
CA LEU A 150 5.02 -7.73 -6.15
C LEU A 150 6.07 -8.80 -6.40
N ILE A 151 7.35 -8.43 -6.45
CA ILE A 151 8.46 -9.38 -6.64
C ILE A 151 8.88 -10.08 -5.34
N ARG A 152 8.17 -9.81 -4.24
CA ARG A 152 8.42 -10.35 -2.90
C ARG A 152 9.85 -10.12 -2.38
N LYS A 153 10.45 -9.01 -2.80
CA LYS A 153 11.80 -8.63 -2.37
C LYS A 153 11.69 -7.54 -1.30
N ARG A 154 12.08 -7.87 -0.06
CA ARG A 154 11.94 -6.98 1.10
C ARG A 154 10.52 -6.41 1.27
N GLU A 155 9.52 -7.23 0.92
CA GLU A 155 8.11 -6.84 0.84
C GLU A 155 7.61 -6.16 2.12
N ARG A 156 8.01 -6.64 3.30
CA ARG A 156 7.65 -6.04 4.58
C ARG A 156 8.25 -4.64 4.75
N GLY A 157 9.53 -4.47 4.44
CA GLY A 157 10.20 -3.16 4.50
C GLY A 157 9.60 -2.18 3.52
N ALA A 158 9.27 -2.62 2.31
CA ALA A 158 8.61 -1.82 1.29
C ALA A 158 7.22 -1.38 1.72
N ALA A 159 6.39 -2.27 2.27
CA ALA A 159 5.06 -1.94 2.78
C ALA A 159 5.13 -0.95 3.96
N MET A 160 6.09 -1.14 4.90
CA MET A 160 6.31 -0.21 6.00
C MET A 160 6.72 1.18 5.50
N ALA A 161 7.66 1.24 4.56
CA ALA A 161 8.14 2.49 4.00
C ALA A 161 7.04 3.24 3.22
N LEU A 162 6.21 2.51 2.45
CA LEU A 162 5.02 3.06 1.79
C LEU A 162 4.04 3.65 2.82
N GLY A 163 3.74 2.92 3.89
CA GLY A 163 2.84 3.39 4.94
C GLY A 163 3.35 4.68 5.59
N VAL A 164 4.64 4.74 5.94
CA VAL A 164 5.26 5.95 6.52
C VAL A 164 5.21 7.12 5.55
N MET A 165 5.55 6.91 4.29
CA MET A 165 5.55 7.97 3.28
C MET A 165 4.13 8.51 3.04
N ILE A 166 3.15 7.63 2.80
CA ILE A 166 1.75 8.06 2.58
C ILE A 166 1.21 8.79 3.80
N LEU A 167 1.47 8.26 5.01
CA LEU A 167 1.06 8.89 6.27
C LEU A 167 1.67 10.27 6.44
N ALA A 168 2.96 10.43 6.18
CA ALA A 168 3.67 11.70 6.30
C ALA A 168 3.09 12.76 5.34
N VAL A 169 2.87 12.39 4.08
CA VAL A 169 2.29 13.30 3.10
C VAL A 169 0.84 13.63 3.42
N ALA A 170 0.02 12.64 3.80
CA ALA A 170 -1.37 12.88 4.21
C ALA A 170 -1.45 13.80 5.44
N ALA A 171 -0.59 13.59 6.44
CA ALA A 171 -0.53 14.45 7.62
C ALA A 171 -0.11 15.89 7.25
N LEU A 172 0.91 16.02 6.40
CA LEU A 172 1.36 17.32 5.90
C LEU A 172 0.24 18.04 5.16
N THR A 173 -0.43 17.37 4.23
CA THR A 173 -1.58 17.90 3.49
C THR A 173 -2.69 18.33 4.43
N TYR A 174 -3.03 17.52 5.44
CA TYR A 174 -4.04 17.84 6.44
C TYR A 174 -3.71 19.11 7.23
N VAL A 175 -2.46 19.25 7.70
CA VAL A 175 -2.02 20.47 8.45
C VAL A 175 -2.13 21.71 7.58
N PHE A 176 -1.80 21.62 6.30
CA PHE A 176 -1.93 22.78 5.39
C PHE A 176 -3.37 23.16 5.11
N ARG A 177 -4.25 22.19 4.99
CA ARG A 177 -5.70 22.43 4.84
C ARG A 177 -6.26 23.16 6.05
N LEU A 178 -5.89 22.72 7.25
CA LEU A 178 -6.31 23.41 8.49
C LEU A 178 -5.85 24.86 8.51
N ARG A 179 -4.61 25.14 8.07
CA ARG A 179 -4.08 26.50 8.01
C ARG A 179 -4.75 27.36 6.94
N ALA A 180 -5.06 26.75 5.80
CA ALA A 180 -5.76 27.46 4.71
C ALA A 180 -7.24 27.74 5.01
N ASN A 181 -7.77 27.20 6.11
CA ASN A 181 -9.20 27.24 6.45
C ASN A 181 -10.08 26.76 5.28
N ASP A 182 -9.59 25.74 4.55
CA ASP A 182 -10.25 25.20 3.38
C ASP A 182 -11.38 24.27 3.81
N GLY A 183 -12.63 24.77 3.69
CA GLY A 183 -13.84 24.01 4.01
C GLY A 183 -14.28 23.00 2.96
N ASN A 184 -13.44 22.69 1.97
CA ASN A 184 -13.75 21.70 0.93
C ASN A 184 -13.82 20.29 1.49
N LEU A 185 -15.04 19.78 1.71
CA LEU A 185 -15.31 18.46 2.25
C LEU A 185 -14.77 17.33 1.33
N GLY A 186 -14.79 17.51 0.03
CA GLY A 186 -14.28 16.51 -0.92
C GLY A 186 -12.79 16.24 -0.72
N GLU A 187 -12.03 17.29 -0.55
CA GLU A 187 -10.60 17.20 -0.29
C GLU A 187 -10.30 16.65 1.11
N LEU A 188 -11.10 17.01 2.12
CA LEU A 188 -10.97 16.41 3.45
C LEU A 188 -11.19 14.89 3.38
N ILE A 189 -12.23 14.45 2.67
CA ILE A 189 -12.50 13.01 2.47
C ILE A 189 -11.32 12.34 1.76
N ASN A 190 -10.74 12.97 0.73
CA ASN A 190 -9.57 12.45 0.04
C ASN A 190 -8.37 12.25 0.98
N THR A 191 -8.09 13.25 1.82
CA THR A 191 -7.01 13.16 2.81
C THR A 191 -7.26 12.04 3.84
N LEU A 192 -8.51 11.88 4.30
CA LEU A 192 -8.89 10.79 5.21
C LEU A 192 -8.75 9.41 4.54
N LYS A 193 -9.04 9.30 3.24
CA LYS A 193 -8.78 8.07 2.48
C LYS A 193 -7.29 7.74 2.44
N ASP A 194 -6.42 8.73 2.27
CA ASP A 194 -4.96 8.53 2.27
C ASP A 194 -4.45 7.99 3.62
N PHE A 195 -4.99 8.47 4.76
CA PHE A 195 -4.72 7.87 6.07
C PHE A 195 -5.16 6.41 6.16
N GLY A 196 -6.32 6.09 5.59
CA GLY A 196 -6.83 4.71 5.54
C GLY A 196 -5.91 3.78 4.74
N VAL A 197 -5.40 4.25 3.60
CA VAL A 197 -4.47 3.48 2.76
C VAL A 197 -3.11 3.31 3.44
N ALA A 198 -2.60 4.35 4.12
CA ALA A 198 -1.39 4.22 4.94
C ALA A 198 -1.56 3.15 6.03
N GLY A 199 -2.73 3.12 6.70
CA GLY A 199 -3.09 2.07 7.65
C GLY A 199 -3.07 0.67 7.01
N GLY A 200 -3.59 0.53 5.79
CA GLY A 200 -3.54 -0.72 5.01
C GLY A 200 -2.12 -1.20 4.73
N ALA A 201 -1.22 -0.28 4.36
CA ALA A 201 0.19 -0.59 4.14
C ALA A 201 0.88 -1.08 5.43
N PHE A 202 0.58 -0.48 6.59
CA PHE A 202 1.10 -0.94 7.88
C PHE A 202 0.57 -2.32 8.28
N ILE A 203 -0.72 -2.59 8.04
CA ILE A 203 -1.31 -3.91 8.30
C ILE A 203 -0.63 -4.94 7.41
N LEU A 204 -0.46 -4.64 6.11
CA LEU A 204 0.26 -5.51 5.18
C LEU A 204 1.68 -5.79 5.67
N ALA A 205 2.43 -4.76 6.08
CA ALA A 205 3.76 -4.93 6.66
C ALA A 205 3.76 -5.83 7.91
N GLY A 206 2.71 -5.76 8.73
CA GLY A 206 2.57 -6.58 9.94
C GLY A 206 2.38 -8.06 9.67
N ILE A 207 1.71 -8.43 8.57
CA ILE A 207 1.43 -9.84 8.21
C ILE A 207 2.48 -10.47 7.31
N LEU A 208 3.27 -9.66 6.61
CA LEU A 208 4.33 -10.14 5.75
C LEU A 208 5.49 -10.75 6.57
N PRO A 209 6.13 -11.83 6.07
CA PRO A 209 7.20 -12.49 6.79
C PRO A 209 8.40 -11.55 7.00
N PHE A 210 9.08 -11.71 8.14
CA PHE A 210 10.39 -11.12 8.29
C PHE A 210 11.34 -11.80 7.30
N GLU A 211 12.05 -11.01 6.51
CA GLU A 211 13.22 -11.52 5.79
C GLU A 211 14.21 -11.99 6.84
N GLN A 212 14.26 -13.30 7.06
CA GLN A 212 15.40 -13.88 7.79
C GLN A 212 16.61 -13.55 6.90
N ARG A 213 17.44 -12.57 7.34
CA ARG A 213 18.82 -12.57 6.89
C ARG A 213 19.28 -13.99 7.10
N SER A 214 19.56 -14.71 6.01
CA SER A 214 20.47 -15.82 6.10
C SER A 214 21.76 -15.19 6.66
N VAL A 215 21.88 -15.23 7.97
CA VAL A 215 23.18 -15.24 8.59
C VAL A 215 23.77 -16.47 7.93
N VAL A 216 24.54 -16.25 6.86
CA VAL A 216 25.55 -17.22 6.45
C VAL A 216 26.27 -17.43 7.76
N ALA A 217 25.93 -18.55 8.43
CA ALA A 217 26.72 -19.05 9.53
C ALA A 217 28.09 -19.14 8.87
N THR A 218 28.94 -18.20 9.12
CA THR A 218 30.37 -18.36 9.11
C THR A 218 30.52 -19.52 10.08
N GLN A 219 30.57 -20.74 9.53
CA GLN A 219 31.03 -21.88 10.31
C GLN A 219 32.33 -21.41 10.92
N PRO A 220 32.44 -21.39 12.24
CA PRO A 220 33.66 -20.91 12.84
C PRO A 220 34.79 -21.74 12.21
N PHE A 221 35.75 -21.01 11.68
CA PHE A 221 36.92 -21.56 10.96
C PHE A 221 37.60 -22.71 11.78
N ASP A 222 37.37 -22.71 13.06
CA ASP A 222 37.81 -23.73 14.01
C ASP A 222 37.23 -25.15 13.78
N GLU A 223 35.96 -25.30 13.35
CA GLU A 223 35.40 -26.63 13.08
C GLU A 223 35.97 -27.26 11.80
N ALA A 224 36.34 -26.44 10.81
CA ALA A 224 36.96 -26.92 9.58
C ALA A 224 38.42 -27.39 9.87
N VAL A 225 39.12 -26.69 10.73
CA VAL A 225 40.50 -27.03 11.12
C VAL A 225 40.52 -28.32 11.96
N VAL A 226 39.62 -28.47 12.92
CA VAL A 226 39.49 -29.68 13.74
C VAL A 226 39.17 -30.92 12.90
N ARG A 227 38.33 -30.82 11.87
CA ARG A 227 38.05 -31.94 10.97
C ARG A 227 39.21 -32.33 10.08
N ILE A 228 40.08 -31.40 9.73
CA ILE A 228 41.28 -31.68 8.93
C ILE A 228 42.33 -32.39 9.83
N GLU A 229 42.52 -31.95 11.07
CA GLU A 229 43.42 -32.59 12.00
C GLU A 229 42.96 -34.00 12.39
N GLU A 230 41.66 -34.23 12.63
CA GLU A 230 41.10 -35.54 12.94
C GLU A 230 41.26 -36.54 11.79
N LYS A 231 41.16 -36.04 10.53
CA LYS A 231 41.35 -36.87 9.34
C LYS A 231 42.81 -37.19 9.05
N THR A 232 43.73 -36.33 9.49
CA THR A 232 45.17 -36.52 9.29
C THR A 232 45.76 -37.46 10.36
N THR A 233 45.16 -37.49 11.55
CA THR A 233 45.60 -38.40 12.64
C THR A 233 44.98 -39.80 12.57
N ALA A 234 43.91 -39.99 11.77
CA ALA A 234 43.20 -41.26 11.63
C ALA A 234 43.77 -42.19 10.54
N ASP A 235 44.82 -41.81 9.79
CA ASP A 235 45.51 -42.69 8.82
C ASP A 235 47.02 -42.85 9.15
N PRO A 236 47.36 -43.60 10.20
CA PRO A 236 48.70 -44.12 10.37
C PRO A 236 48.72 -45.53 9.80
N LEU A 237 49.52 -45.74 8.77
CA LEU A 237 49.96 -47.04 8.26
C LEU A 237 49.11 -47.72 7.21
N ARG A 238 49.30 -47.30 6.00
CA ARG A 238 49.47 -48.20 4.88
C ARG A 238 50.92 -48.05 4.36
N GLY A 239 51.79 -48.79 4.95
CA GLY A 239 53.06 -49.21 4.46
C GLY A 239 53.04 -50.71 4.27
#